data_31b0da03aab220cfb20f017537383f76
#
_entry.id   31b0da03aab220cfb20f017537383f76
#
_cell.length_a   1.000
_cell.length_b   1.000
_cell.length_c   1.000
_cell.angle_alpha   90.00
_cell.angle_beta   90.00
_cell.angle_gamma   90.00
#
_symmetry.space_group_name_H-M   'P 1'
#
loop_
_entity.id
_entity.type
_entity.pdbx_description
1 polymer ?
#
loop_
_entity_poly.entity_id
_entity_poly.type
_entity_poly.pdbx_seq_one_letter_code
_entity_poly.pdbx_strand_id
1 'polypeptide(L)'
;QSVADELEVDPYELMSVARRESGLYPRARSKVGARGLMQLMPSTARSVANDRKEVYGGASSLYDPATNIALGATYYVDLLSRFEGNRVKALAAYNAGPSRVVRWTEKDMAVDQWVDSIPFGETREYVQAVLAYLVIYRTRAEQPVSLLTTAEREGLY
;
A
#
# COMPACT_ATOMS: atom_id res chain seq x y z
N GLN A 1 -2.21 -20.38 7.92
CA GLN A 1 -2.35 -18.99 8.36
C GLN A 1 -2.02 -18.10 7.16
N SER A 2 -2.84 -17.10 6.86
CA SER A 2 -2.57 -16.19 5.73
C SER A 2 -1.57 -15.09 6.14
N VAL A 3 -0.88 -14.50 5.17
CA VAL A 3 0.00 -13.34 5.41
C VAL A 3 -0.77 -12.20 6.07
N ALA A 4 -2.03 -11.99 5.70
CA ALA A 4 -2.87 -10.95 6.29
C ALA A 4 -3.14 -11.22 7.79
N ASP A 5 -3.39 -12.49 8.18
CA ASP A 5 -3.58 -12.87 9.58
C ASP A 5 -2.29 -12.69 10.40
N GLU A 6 -1.13 -13.06 9.83
CA GLU A 6 0.17 -12.93 10.48
C GLU A 6 0.58 -11.48 10.74
N LEU A 7 0.21 -10.59 9.82
CA LEU A 7 0.52 -9.17 9.88
C LEU A 7 -0.60 -8.31 10.48
N GLU A 8 -1.71 -8.93 10.89
CA GLU A 8 -2.89 -8.25 11.45
C GLU A 8 -3.42 -7.12 10.55
N VAL A 9 -3.41 -7.36 9.22
CA VAL A 9 -3.88 -6.40 8.21
C VAL A 9 -5.10 -6.96 7.47
N ASP A 10 -6.01 -6.08 7.05
CA ASP A 10 -7.17 -6.47 6.27
C ASP A 10 -6.75 -7.08 4.91
N PRO A 11 -7.12 -8.33 4.61
CA PRO A 11 -6.79 -8.97 3.34
C PRO A 11 -7.35 -8.21 2.13
N TYR A 12 -8.47 -7.49 2.29
CA TYR A 12 -9.06 -6.68 1.23
C TYR A 12 -8.24 -5.41 0.93
N GLU A 13 -7.52 -4.88 1.92
CA GLU A 13 -6.55 -3.80 1.69
C GLU A 13 -5.41 -4.28 0.82
N LEU A 14 -4.80 -5.42 1.16
CA LEU A 14 -3.72 -6.02 0.36
C LEU A 14 -4.18 -6.35 -1.06
N MET A 15 -5.39 -6.91 -1.21
CA MET A 15 -5.95 -7.21 -2.53
C MET A 15 -6.20 -5.94 -3.35
N SER A 16 -6.62 -4.84 -2.70
CA SER A 16 -6.85 -3.56 -3.36
C SER A 16 -5.55 -2.93 -3.85
N VAL A 17 -4.50 -3.01 -3.04
CA VAL A 17 -3.15 -2.60 -3.44
C VAL A 17 -2.68 -3.42 -4.64
N ALA A 18 -2.70 -4.75 -4.57
CA ALA A 18 -2.29 -5.63 -5.66
C ALA A 18 -3.12 -5.40 -6.95
N ARG A 19 -4.41 -5.14 -6.80
CA ARG A 19 -5.28 -4.77 -7.94
C ARG A 19 -4.83 -3.49 -8.62
N ARG A 20 -4.50 -2.46 -7.85
CA ARG A 20 -4.03 -1.18 -8.40
C ARG A 20 -2.64 -1.31 -9.03
N GLU A 21 -1.75 -2.05 -8.39
CA GLU A 21 -0.35 -2.19 -8.80
C GLU A 21 -0.18 -2.99 -10.09
N SER A 22 -0.84 -4.14 -10.18
CA SER A 22 -0.57 -5.10 -11.27
C SER A 22 -1.82 -5.60 -12.00
N GLY A 23 -3.02 -5.16 -11.59
CA GLY A 23 -4.26 -5.81 -12.04
C GLY A 23 -4.36 -7.28 -11.61
N LEU A 24 -3.67 -7.66 -10.54
CA LEU A 24 -3.53 -9.04 -10.05
C LEU A 24 -2.73 -9.95 -11.00
N TYR A 25 -1.82 -9.39 -11.80
CA TYR A 25 -0.97 -10.15 -12.69
C TYR A 25 0.40 -10.45 -12.05
N PRO A 26 0.73 -11.73 -11.72
CA PRO A 26 1.93 -12.07 -10.96
C PRO A 26 3.24 -11.74 -11.68
N ARG A 27 3.23 -11.68 -13.01
CA ARG A 27 4.42 -11.41 -13.83
C ARG A 27 4.51 -9.97 -14.30
N ALA A 28 3.72 -9.06 -13.70
CA ALA A 28 3.78 -7.65 -14.03
C ALA A 28 5.18 -7.07 -13.78
N ARG A 29 5.61 -6.20 -14.69
CA ARG A 29 6.86 -5.45 -14.57
C ARG A 29 6.65 -4.03 -15.07
N SER A 30 6.97 -3.04 -14.25
CA SER A 30 6.92 -1.65 -14.65
C SER A 30 8.16 -1.24 -15.46
N LYS A 31 8.09 -0.09 -16.12
CA LYS A 31 9.22 0.49 -16.86
C LYS A 31 10.43 0.80 -15.96
N VAL A 32 10.19 1.11 -14.70
CA VAL A 32 11.23 1.42 -13.70
C VAL A 32 11.72 0.18 -12.93
N GLY A 33 11.17 -1.00 -13.22
CA GLY A 33 11.67 -2.27 -12.69
C GLY A 33 10.92 -2.81 -11.45
N ALA A 34 9.79 -2.23 -11.07
CA ALA A 34 8.90 -2.82 -10.07
C ALA A 34 8.31 -4.14 -10.58
N ARG A 35 8.10 -5.13 -9.71
CA ARG A 35 7.77 -6.50 -10.10
C ARG A 35 6.68 -7.13 -9.25
N GLY A 36 5.90 -8.00 -9.91
CA GLY A 36 4.94 -8.90 -9.29
C GLY A 36 3.63 -8.24 -8.89
N LEU A 37 2.85 -8.95 -8.10
CA LEU A 37 1.49 -8.57 -7.71
C LEU A 37 1.41 -7.20 -7.05
N MET A 38 2.31 -6.93 -6.12
CA MET A 38 2.36 -5.68 -5.35
C MET A 38 3.41 -4.68 -5.87
N GLN A 39 3.97 -4.92 -7.06
CA GLN A 39 4.90 -4.03 -7.77
C GLN A 39 6.06 -3.52 -6.89
N LEU A 40 6.75 -4.44 -6.24
CA LEU A 40 7.91 -4.09 -5.41
C LEU A 40 9.14 -3.78 -6.26
N MET A 41 9.84 -2.71 -5.90
CA MET A 41 11.20 -2.48 -6.34
C MET A 41 12.14 -3.48 -5.69
N PRO A 42 13.12 -4.06 -6.41
CA PRO A 42 14.09 -4.99 -5.83
C PRO A 42 14.86 -4.43 -4.63
N SER A 43 15.12 -3.12 -4.62
CA SER A 43 15.76 -2.44 -3.48
C SER A 43 14.86 -2.42 -2.24
N THR A 44 13.58 -2.10 -2.42
CA THR A 44 12.59 -2.11 -1.32
C THR A 44 12.43 -3.52 -0.76
N ALA A 45 12.27 -4.53 -1.62
CA ALA A 45 12.15 -5.92 -1.21
C ALA A 45 13.37 -6.39 -0.40
N ARG A 46 14.59 -6.01 -0.82
CA ARG A 46 15.81 -6.32 -0.10
C ARG A 46 15.85 -5.65 1.28
N SER A 47 15.47 -4.39 1.38
CA SER A 47 15.42 -3.67 2.66
C SER A 47 14.45 -4.36 3.62
N VAL A 48 13.23 -4.62 3.19
CA VAL A 48 12.19 -5.29 4.00
C VAL A 48 12.68 -6.67 4.49
N ALA A 49 13.26 -7.49 3.60
CA ALA A 49 13.77 -8.80 3.98
C ALA A 49 14.92 -8.70 4.99
N ASN A 50 15.85 -7.75 4.81
CA ASN A 50 16.94 -7.53 5.75
C ASN A 50 16.45 -7.12 7.14
N ASP A 51 15.48 -6.21 7.20
CA ASP A 51 14.90 -5.73 8.46
C ASP A 51 14.22 -6.87 9.25
N ARG A 52 13.65 -7.84 8.51
CA ARG A 52 13.03 -9.06 9.07
C ARG A 52 14.02 -10.23 9.22
N LYS A 53 15.29 -10.06 8.84
CA LYS A 53 16.31 -11.13 8.81
C LYS A 53 15.91 -12.32 7.94
N GLU A 54 15.16 -12.07 6.88
CA GLU A 54 14.71 -13.05 5.89
C GLU A 54 15.67 -13.12 4.69
N VAL A 55 15.70 -14.28 4.02
CA VAL A 55 16.52 -14.46 2.83
C VAL A 55 15.79 -13.88 1.61
N TYR A 56 16.42 -12.88 0.99
CA TYR A 56 15.91 -12.33 -0.27
C TYR A 56 16.51 -13.09 -1.46
N GLY A 57 15.66 -13.79 -2.20
CA GLY A 57 16.03 -14.60 -3.38
C GLY A 57 16.39 -13.81 -4.63
N GLY A 58 16.54 -12.49 -4.52
CA GLY A 58 16.85 -11.61 -5.65
C GLY A 58 15.61 -11.16 -6.44
N ALA A 59 15.84 -10.33 -7.45
CA ALA A 59 14.77 -9.67 -8.19
C ALA A 59 13.82 -10.63 -8.95
N SER A 60 14.26 -11.84 -9.30
CA SER A 60 13.43 -12.84 -9.95
C SER A 60 12.44 -13.51 -9.00
N SER A 61 12.73 -13.59 -7.70
CA SER A 61 11.83 -14.15 -6.70
C SER A 61 10.55 -13.32 -6.52
N LEU A 62 10.58 -12.05 -6.93
CA LEU A 62 9.39 -11.17 -6.88
C LEU A 62 8.29 -11.53 -7.89
N TYR A 63 8.53 -12.47 -8.78
CA TYR A 63 7.47 -13.04 -9.63
C TYR A 63 6.76 -14.25 -9.00
N ASP A 64 7.31 -14.77 -7.89
CA ASP A 64 6.59 -15.74 -7.07
C ASP A 64 5.51 -15.02 -6.25
N PRO A 65 4.22 -15.40 -6.39
CA PRO A 65 3.12 -14.72 -5.71
C PRO A 65 3.26 -14.69 -4.19
N ALA A 66 3.66 -15.80 -3.58
CA ALA A 66 3.78 -15.90 -2.13
C ALA A 66 4.88 -14.96 -1.59
N THR A 67 6.06 -14.97 -2.21
CA THR A 67 7.18 -14.09 -1.88
C THR A 67 6.80 -12.62 -2.06
N ASN A 68 6.15 -12.30 -3.18
CA ASN A 68 5.78 -10.92 -3.50
C ASN A 68 4.74 -10.36 -2.53
N ILE A 69 3.71 -11.15 -2.21
CA ILE A 69 2.67 -10.74 -1.25
C ILE A 69 3.26 -10.61 0.15
N ALA A 70 4.10 -11.56 0.61
CA ALA A 70 4.71 -11.48 1.93
C ALA A 70 5.54 -10.20 2.10
N LEU A 71 6.45 -9.92 1.18
CA LEU A 71 7.29 -8.71 1.24
C LEU A 71 6.48 -7.42 1.01
N GLY A 72 5.52 -7.44 0.10
CA GLY A 72 4.68 -6.27 -0.19
C GLY A 72 3.74 -5.92 0.94
N ALA A 73 3.11 -6.92 1.57
CA ALA A 73 2.27 -6.74 2.74
C ALA A 73 3.08 -6.23 3.94
N THR A 74 4.26 -6.80 4.16
CA THR A 74 5.17 -6.31 5.21
C THR A 74 5.52 -4.84 4.99
N TYR A 75 5.91 -4.45 3.77
CA TYR A 75 6.20 -3.05 3.46
C TYR A 75 4.99 -2.14 3.68
N TYR A 76 3.78 -2.58 3.30
CA TYR A 76 2.56 -1.83 3.53
C TYR A 76 2.25 -1.65 5.02
N VAL A 77 2.40 -2.70 5.83
CA VAL A 77 2.22 -2.65 7.29
C VAL A 77 3.26 -1.74 7.96
N ASP A 78 4.50 -1.78 7.51
CA ASP A 78 5.54 -0.86 8.00
C ASP A 78 5.18 0.61 7.71
N LEU A 79 4.58 0.88 6.54
CA LEU A 79 4.06 2.22 6.22
C LEU A 79 2.84 2.58 7.08
N LEU A 80 1.90 1.66 7.30
CA LEU A 80 0.78 1.89 8.23
C LEU A 80 1.28 2.23 9.63
N SER A 81 2.24 1.48 10.15
CA SER A 81 2.85 1.75 11.45
C SER A 81 3.52 3.12 11.49
N ARG A 82 4.26 3.47 10.44
CA ARG A 82 4.94 4.77 10.32
C ARG A 82 3.97 5.96 10.32
N PHE A 83 2.78 5.77 9.78
CA PHE A 83 1.73 6.79 9.70
C PHE A 83 0.58 6.54 10.68
N GLU A 84 0.86 5.86 11.80
CA GLU A 84 -0.07 5.67 12.93
C GLU A 84 -1.42 5.05 12.51
N GLY A 85 -1.38 4.11 11.57
CA GLY A 85 -2.56 3.42 11.04
C GLY A 85 -3.35 4.22 10.00
N ASN A 86 -2.87 5.40 9.59
CA ASN A 86 -3.52 6.22 8.56
C ASN A 86 -3.30 5.61 7.17
N ARG A 87 -4.33 4.96 6.63
CA ARG A 87 -4.27 4.29 5.32
C ARG A 87 -4.05 5.26 4.18
N VAL A 88 -4.63 6.45 4.24
CA VAL A 88 -4.51 7.47 3.19
C VAL A 88 -3.05 7.87 3.00
N LYS A 89 -2.36 8.16 4.11
CA LYS A 89 -0.91 8.48 4.10
C LYS A 89 -0.06 7.28 3.72
N ALA A 90 -0.37 6.08 4.23
CA ALA A 90 0.36 4.86 3.91
C ALA A 90 0.26 4.49 2.43
N LEU A 91 -0.92 4.61 1.82
CA LEU A 91 -1.13 4.37 0.39
C LEU A 91 -0.39 5.40 -0.48
N ALA A 92 -0.45 6.67 -0.11
CA ALA A 92 0.33 7.71 -0.80
C ALA A 92 1.84 7.42 -0.70
N ALA A 93 2.31 6.95 0.46
CA ALA A 93 3.71 6.59 0.69
C ALA A 93 4.11 5.31 -0.06
N TYR A 94 3.22 4.35 -0.20
CA TYR A 94 3.47 3.14 -0.99
C TYR A 94 3.78 3.50 -2.46
N ASN A 95 2.99 4.41 -3.04
CA ASN A 95 3.18 4.86 -4.42
C ASN A 95 4.33 5.87 -4.59
N ALA A 96 4.40 6.89 -3.75
CA ALA A 96 5.32 8.03 -3.94
C ALA A 96 6.57 8.02 -3.04
N GLY A 97 6.61 7.14 -2.05
CA GLY A 97 7.65 7.07 -1.03
C GLY A 97 7.34 7.88 0.23
N PRO A 98 7.70 7.35 1.41
CA PRO A 98 7.33 7.94 2.70
C PRO A 98 7.91 9.32 2.95
N SER A 99 9.13 9.60 2.48
CA SER A 99 9.77 10.90 2.67
C SER A 99 9.04 12.06 1.97
N ARG A 100 8.37 11.78 0.85
CA ARG A 100 7.53 12.77 0.18
C ARG A 100 6.26 13.04 0.95
N VAL A 101 5.60 11.99 1.43
CA VAL A 101 4.37 12.10 2.21
C VAL A 101 4.59 12.90 3.48
N VAL A 102 5.68 12.67 4.21
CA VAL A 102 6.04 13.48 5.39
C VAL A 102 6.09 14.97 5.04
N ARG A 103 6.75 15.34 3.94
CA ARG A 103 6.80 16.75 3.50
C ARG A 103 5.45 17.31 3.07
N TRP A 104 4.56 16.47 2.54
CA TRP A 104 3.23 16.91 2.11
C TRP A 104 2.25 17.11 3.27
N THR A 105 2.55 16.55 4.44
CA THR A 105 1.72 16.63 5.66
C THR A 105 2.15 17.75 6.64
N GLU A 106 2.93 18.73 6.17
CA GLU A 106 3.35 19.87 7.00
C GLU A 106 2.25 20.94 7.21
N LYS A 107 1.11 20.80 6.53
CA LYS A 107 -0.02 21.74 6.59
C LYS A 107 -1.24 21.05 7.16
N ASP A 108 -1.67 21.45 8.34
CA ASP A 108 -2.89 20.92 8.95
C ASP A 108 -4.13 21.20 8.07
N MET A 109 -4.64 20.17 7.41
CA MET A 109 -5.82 20.28 6.56
C MET A 109 -6.67 19.00 6.62
N ALA A 110 -7.93 19.11 6.19
CA ALA A 110 -8.82 17.96 6.11
C ALA A 110 -8.35 16.95 5.05
N VAL A 111 -8.74 15.68 5.21
CA VAL A 111 -8.25 14.57 4.36
C VAL A 111 -8.50 14.77 2.87
N ASP A 112 -9.66 15.28 2.49
CA ASP A 112 -10.04 15.55 1.10
C ASP A 112 -9.15 16.65 0.49
N GLN A 113 -8.96 17.74 1.23
CA GLN A 113 -8.07 18.83 0.83
C GLN A 113 -6.62 18.35 0.71
N TRP A 114 -6.18 17.49 1.66
CA TRP A 114 -4.83 16.93 1.60
C TRP A 114 -4.63 16.06 0.37
N VAL A 115 -5.55 15.13 0.08
CA VAL A 115 -5.48 14.27 -1.11
C VAL A 115 -5.44 15.13 -2.38
N ASP A 116 -6.28 16.15 -2.49
CA ASP A 116 -6.31 17.04 -3.65
C ASP A 116 -5.01 17.87 -3.77
N SER A 117 -4.35 18.17 -2.66
CA SER A 117 -3.09 18.92 -2.62
C SER A 117 -1.85 18.10 -2.98
N ILE A 118 -1.94 16.76 -3.03
CA ILE A 118 -0.80 15.90 -3.41
C ILE A 118 -0.27 16.34 -4.78
N PRO A 119 1.03 16.71 -4.90
CA PRO A 119 1.56 17.27 -6.15
C PRO A 119 1.54 16.31 -7.34
N PHE A 120 1.55 15.00 -7.07
CA PHE A 120 1.58 13.96 -8.10
C PHE A 120 0.17 13.44 -8.40
N GLY A 121 -0.32 13.69 -9.62
CA GLY A 121 -1.63 13.21 -10.09
C GLY A 121 -1.75 11.69 -10.00
N GLU A 122 -0.68 10.96 -10.36
CA GLU A 122 -0.62 9.50 -10.23
C GLU A 122 -0.88 9.04 -8.78
N THR A 123 -0.29 9.72 -7.80
CA THR A 123 -0.46 9.36 -6.39
C THR A 123 -1.86 9.68 -5.87
N ARG A 124 -2.46 10.81 -6.30
CA ARG A 124 -3.86 11.11 -5.98
C ARG A 124 -4.80 10.03 -6.49
N GLU A 125 -4.67 9.69 -7.78
CA GLU A 125 -5.48 8.63 -8.41
C GLU A 125 -5.22 7.26 -7.76
N TYR A 126 -3.99 6.99 -7.35
CA TYR A 126 -3.61 5.75 -6.67
C TYR A 126 -4.37 5.59 -5.36
N VAL A 127 -4.32 6.59 -4.48
CA VAL A 127 -5.02 6.57 -3.18
C VAL A 127 -6.52 6.39 -3.37
N GLN A 128 -7.12 7.17 -4.27
CA GLN A 128 -8.55 7.10 -4.55
C GLN A 128 -8.97 5.74 -5.11
N ALA A 129 -8.19 5.18 -6.04
CA ALA A 129 -8.49 3.89 -6.65
C ALA A 129 -8.39 2.73 -5.65
N VAL A 130 -7.35 2.69 -4.81
CA VAL A 130 -7.18 1.63 -3.81
C VAL A 130 -8.31 1.65 -2.79
N LEU A 131 -8.68 2.83 -2.27
CA LEU A 131 -9.82 2.96 -1.35
C LEU A 131 -11.16 2.57 -2.01
N ALA A 132 -11.36 2.91 -3.27
CA ALA A 132 -12.54 2.49 -4.01
C ALA A 132 -12.60 0.96 -4.20
N TYR A 133 -11.47 0.31 -4.53
CA TYR A 133 -11.40 -1.14 -4.61
C TYR A 133 -11.69 -1.81 -3.26
N LEU A 134 -11.18 -1.26 -2.18
CA LEU A 134 -11.45 -1.75 -0.82
C LEU A 134 -12.96 -1.74 -0.51
N VAL A 135 -13.64 -0.65 -0.83
CA VAL A 135 -15.10 -0.55 -0.68
C VAL A 135 -15.80 -1.64 -1.50
N ILE A 136 -15.42 -1.82 -2.77
CA ILE A 136 -16.02 -2.82 -3.65
C ILE A 136 -15.80 -4.23 -3.10
N TYR A 137 -14.59 -4.57 -2.67
CA TYR A 137 -14.28 -5.92 -2.17
C TYR A 137 -15.01 -6.22 -0.86
N ARG A 138 -15.02 -5.30 0.09
CA ARG A 138 -15.76 -5.46 1.35
C ARG A 138 -17.27 -5.57 1.12
N THR A 139 -17.82 -4.76 0.22
CA THR A 139 -19.25 -4.84 -0.15
C THR A 139 -19.60 -6.23 -0.71
N ARG A 140 -18.77 -6.75 -1.62
CA ARG A 140 -18.98 -8.09 -2.19
C ARG A 140 -18.84 -9.23 -1.19
N ALA A 141 -18.03 -9.02 -0.16
CA ALA A 141 -17.82 -9.97 0.93
C ALA A 141 -18.79 -9.77 2.11
N GLU A 142 -19.78 -8.90 1.95
CA GLU A 142 -20.75 -8.55 3.00
C GLU A 142 -20.10 -8.09 4.31
N GLN A 143 -18.93 -7.47 4.21
CA GLN A 143 -18.19 -6.91 5.34
C GLN A 143 -18.59 -5.45 5.58
N PRO A 144 -18.42 -4.94 6.82
CA PRO A 144 -18.62 -3.51 7.11
C PRO A 144 -17.80 -2.63 6.18
N VAL A 145 -18.44 -1.61 5.59
CA VAL A 145 -17.83 -0.74 4.60
C VAL A 145 -17.73 0.68 5.14
N SER A 146 -16.53 1.22 5.12
CA SER A 146 -16.27 2.65 5.28
C SER A 146 -15.11 3.05 4.37
N LEU A 147 -15.29 4.12 3.60
CA LEU A 147 -14.22 4.66 2.76
C LEU A 147 -13.05 5.14 3.64
N LEU A 148 -13.36 5.83 4.71
CA LEU A 148 -12.41 6.36 5.69
C LEU A 148 -12.79 5.90 7.09
N THR A 149 -11.81 5.61 7.93
CA THR A 149 -12.02 5.42 9.37
C THR A 149 -12.37 6.76 10.02
N THR A 150 -12.92 6.73 11.23
CA THR A 150 -13.19 7.95 12.00
C THR A 150 -11.89 8.74 12.21
N ALA A 151 -10.80 8.08 12.59
CA ALA A 151 -9.50 8.71 12.80
C ALA A 151 -8.95 9.37 11.52
N GLU A 152 -9.12 8.73 10.35
CA GLU A 152 -8.71 9.32 9.06
C GLU A 152 -9.56 10.53 8.68
N ARG A 153 -10.86 10.54 9.01
CA ARG A 153 -11.78 11.62 8.68
C ARG A 153 -11.58 12.85 9.56
N GLU A 154 -11.32 12.63 10.85
CA GLU A 154 -11.17 13.67 11.86
C GLU A 154 -9.72 14.12 12.05
N GLY A 155 -8.76 13.38 11.49
CA GLY A 155 -7.34 13.70 11.54
C GLY A 155 -6.97 14.93 10.69
N LEU A 156 -5.90 15.60 11.08
CA LEU A 156 -5.25 16.65 10.28
C LEU A 156 -4.06 16.07 9.50
N TYR A 157 -3.84 16.61 8.30
CA TYR A 157 -2.85 16.13 7.33
C TYR A 157 -1.84 17.21 6.96
#